data_671b3433659d9177d8c19e82c8c1e92d
#
_entry.id   671b3433659d9177d8c19e82c8c1e92d
#
_cell.length_a   1.000
_cell.length_b   1.000
_cell.length_c   1.000
_cell.angle_alpha   90.00
_cell.angle_beta   90.00
_cell.angle_gamma   90.00
#
_symmetry.space_group_name_H-M   'P 1'
#
loop_
_entity.id
_entity.type
_entity.pdbx_description
1 polymer ?
#
loop_
_entity_poly.entity_id
_entity_poly.type
_entity_poly.pdbx_seq_one_letter_code
_entity_poly.pdbx_strand_id
1 'polypeptide(L)' 'KVETKYKEEYVYSGDTLWSIAQNELENNKYFEGKDIRYVIEELKKVNNLSNSNLTEGDKIKIPNY' A
#
# COMPACT_ATOMS: atom_id res chain seq x y z
N LYS A 1 8.85 22.38 -1.69
CA LYS A 1 7.98 21.40 -2.33
C LYS A 1 8.34 20.00 -1.89
N VAL A 2 7.34 19.28 -1.42
CA VAL A 2 7.54 17.91 -0.96
C VAL A 2 7.17 16.95 -2.08
N GLU A 3 8.11 16.09 -2.43
CA GLU A 3 7.85 15.05 -3.42
C GLU A 3 7.44 13.77 -2.71
N THR A 4 6.45 13.08 -3.26
CA THR A 4 6.07 11.79 -2.74
C THR A 4 7.16 10.79 -3.07
N LYS A 5 7.60 10.07 -2.06
CA LYS A 5 8.55 8.99 -2.23
C LYS A 5 7.81 7.67 -2.12
N TYR A 6 8.44 6.62 -2.58
CA TYR A 6 7.84 5.28 -2.54
C TYR A 6 8.83 4.31 -1.95
N LYS A 7 8.32 3.39 -1.15
CA LYS A 7 9.09 2.23 -0.72
C LYS A 7 8.52 1.02 -1.43
N GLU A 8 9.31 -0.03 -1.55
CA GLU A 8 8.87 -1.27 -2.16
C GLU A 8 8.85 -2.37 -1.12
N GLU A 9 7.80 -3.20 -1.16
CA GLU A 9 7.68 -4.34 -0.27
C GLU A 9 7.24 -5.55 -1.06
N TYR A 10 7.73 -6.71 -0.64
CA TYR A 10 7.33 -7.96 -1.26
C TYR A 10 6.03 -8.46 -0.67
N VAL A 11 5.25 -9.12 -1.51
CA VAL A 11 4.03 -9.81 -1.08
C VAL A 11 4.41 -11.22 -0.64
N TYR A 12 4.11 -11.56 0.60
CA TYR A 12 4.38 -12.87 1.15
C TYR A 12 3.12 -13.72 1.18
N SER A 13 3.29 -15.02 1.37
CA SER A 13 2.17 -15.94 1.47
C SER A 13 1.20 -15.49 2.57
N GLY A 14 -0.08 -15.41 2.23
CA GLY A 14 -1.11 -14.97 3.18
C GLY A 14 -1.34 -13.48 3.22
N ASP A 15 -0.51 -12.68 2.56
CA ASP A 15 -0.74 -11.23 2.51
C ASP A 15 -1.93 -10.90 1.62
N THR A 16 -2.71 -9.92 2.06
CA THR A 16 -3.79 -9.37 1.26
C THR A 16 -3.58 -7.87 1.16
N LEU A 17 -4.22 -7.26 0.17
CA LEU A 17 -4.14 -5.81 0.04
C LEU A 17 -4.71 -5.13 1.29
N TRP A 18 -5.76 -5.70 1.87
CA TRP A 18 -6.33 -5.19 3.11
C TRP A 18 -5.31 -5.22 4.25
N SER A 19 -4.64 -6.37 4.45
CA SER A 19 -3.69 -6.49 5.56
C SER A 19 -2.50 -5.56 5.38
N ILE A 20 -2.03 -5.40 4.15
CA ILE A 20 -0.94 -4.47 3.86
C ILE A 20 -1.40 -3.04 4.12
N ALA A 21 -2.60 -2.68 3.65
CA ALA A 21 -3.13 -1.34 3.86
C ALA A 21 -3.32 -1.05 5.36
N GLN A 22 -3.79 -2.02 6.11
CA GLN A 22 -3.98 -1.85 7.55
C GLN A 22 -2.64 -1.58 8.25
N ASN A 23 -1.63 -2.34 7.89
CA ASN A 23 -0.31 -2.16 8.46
C ASN A 23 0.26 -0.77 8.12
N GLU A 24 0.07 -0.33 6.88
CA GLU A 24 0.55 0.98 6.47
C GLU A 24 -0.24 2.10 7.16
N LEU A 25 -1.53 1.92 7.34
CA LEU A 25 -2.33 2.91 8.04
C LEU A 25 -1.83 3.11 9.48
N GLU A 26 -1.39 2.04 10.13
CA GLU A 26 -0.93 2.09 11.51
C GLU A 26 0.51 2.57 11.65
N ASN A 27 1.34 2.31 10.66
CA ASN A 27 2.78 2.51 10.79
C ASN A 27 3.40 3.50 9.82
N ASN A 28 2.65 3.96 8.82
CA ASN A 28 3.19 4.85 7.80
C ASN A 28 2.59 6.24 7.97
N LYS A 29 3.42 7.20 8.31
CA LYS A 29 2.97 8.57 8.56
C LYS A 29 2.29 9.20 7.35
N TYR A 30 2.63 8.75 6.16
CA TYR A 30 2.00 9.26 4.94
C TYR A 30 0.48 9.06 4.99
N PHE A 31 0.04 7.97 5.59
CA PHE A 31 -1.37 7.63 5.69
C PHE A 31 -2.01 8.00 7.02
N GLU A 32 -1.28 8.69 7.87
CA GLU A 32 -1.80 9.06 9.19
C GLU A 32 -3.09 9.84 9.06
N GLY A 33 -4.11 9.41 9.81
CA GLY A 33 -5.42 10.08 9.78
C GLY A 33 -6.32 9.70 8.63
N LYS A 34 -5.88 8.79 7.76
CA LYS A 34 -6.67 8.38 6.60
C LYS A 34 -7.52 7.16 6.93
N ASP A 35 -8.55 6.96 6.11
CA ASP A 35 -9.42 5.80 6.20
C ASP A 35 -8.74 4.62 5.48
N ILE A 36 -9.02 3.39 5.97
CA ILE A 36 -8.46 2.19 5.36
C ILE A 36 -8.83 2.07 3.87
N ARG A 37 -10.03 2.48 3.50
CA ARG A 37 -10.46 2.43 2.10
C ARG A 37 -9.63 3.37 1.24
N TYR A 38 -9.29 4.54 1.78
CA TYR A 38 -8.43 5.47 1.07
C TYR A 38 -7.07 4.84 0.82
N VAL A 39 -6.51 4.18 1.82
CA VAL A 39 -5.21 3.54 1.71
C VAL A 39 -5.24 2.46 0.63
N ILE A 40 -6.28 1.62 0.65
CA ILE A 40 -6.43 0.55 -0.33
C ILE A 40 -6.51 1.12 -1.74
N GLU A 41 -7.31 2.17 -1.94
CA GLU A 41 -7.45 2.76 -3.27
C GLU A 41 -6.15 3.40 -3.74
N GLU A 42 -5.42 4.04 -2.84
CA GLU A 42 -4.13 4.62 -3.19
C GLU A 42 -3.12 3.54 -3.59
N LEU A 43 -3.09 2.43 -2.86
CA LEU A 43 -2.18 1.33 -3.19
C LEU A 43 -2.52 0.74 -4.56
N LYS A 44 -3.81 0.58 -4.85
CA LYS A 44 -4.24 0.09 -6.16
C LYS A 44 -3.81 1.03 -7.27
N LYS A 45 -4.02 2.33 -7.06
CA LYS A 45 -3.71 3.34 -8.05
C LYS A 45 -2.22 3.41 -8.34
N VAL A 46 -1.40 3.44 -7.28
CA VAL A 46 0.04 3.55 -7.41
C VAL A 46 0.62 2.32 -8.12
N ASN A 47 0.00 1.17 -7.94
CA ASN A 47 0.50 -0.09 -8.49
C ASN A 47 -0.26 -0.55 -9.74
N ASN A 48 -1.15 0.27 -10.26
CA ASN A 48 -1.96 -0.07 -11.45
C ASN A 48 -2.75 -1.36 -11.28
N LEU A 49 -3.32 -1.56 -10.09
CA LEU A 49 -4.11 -2.75 -9.82
C LEU A 49 -5.57 -2.49 -10.14
N SER A 50 -6.18 -3.39 -10.91
CA SER A 50 -7.60 -3.29 -11.24
C SER A 50 -8.48 -3.94 -10.16
N ASN A 51 -7.88 -4.73 -9.28
CA ASN A 51 -8.62 -5.38 -8.19
C ASN A 51 -7.69 -5.54 -7.00
N SER A 52 -8.17 -6.20 -5.95
CA SER A 52 -7.40 -6.35 -4.71
C SER A 52 -6.55 -7.61 -4.66
N ASN A 53 -6.45 -8.35 -5.76
CA ASN A 53 -5.70 -9.59 -5.78
C ASN A 53 -4.20 -9.32 -5.85
N LEU A 54 -3.46 -10.03 -5.00
CA LEU A 54 -2.00 -9.96 -4.98
C LEU A 54 -1.44 -11.34 -5.24
N THR A 55 -0.25 -11.36 -5.81
CA THR A 55 0.46 -12.62 -6.06
C THR A 55 1.70 -12.65 -5.18
N GLU A 56 1.88 -13.76 -4.49
CA GLU A 56 3.05 -13.97 -3.66
C GLU A 56 4.32 -13.78 -4.50
N GLY A 57 5.28 -13.03 -3.96
CA GLY A 57 6.51 -12.73 -4.65
C GLY A 57 6.49 -11.42 -5.43
N ASP A 58 5.30 -10.83 -5.62
CA ASP A 58 5.22 -9.52 -6.27
C ASP A 58 5.82 -8.45 -5.38
N LYS A 59 6.33 -7.41 -6.01
CA LYS A 59 6.72 -6.19 -5.31
C LYS A 59 5.66 -5.14 -5.51
N ILE A 60 5.29 -4.45 -4.44
CA ILE A 60 4.37 -3.33 -4.55
C ILE A 60 5.04 -2.06 -4.05
N LYS A 61 4.64 -0.95 -4.65
CA LYS A 61 5.09 0.38 -4.23
C LYS A 61 4.12 0.94 -3.24
N ILE A 62 4.65 1.55 -2.20
CA ILE A 62 3.85 2.14 -1.13
C ILE A 62 4.30 3.58 -0.95
N PRO A 63 3.37 4.57 -1.05
CA PRO A 63 3.74 5.96 -0.85
C PRO A 63 4.30 6.19 0.55
N ASN A 64 5.28 7.07 0.63
CA ASN A 64 6.03 7.29 1.86
C ASN A 64 6.58 8.71 1.83
N TYR A 65 7.01 9.22 2.94
CA TYR A 65 7.75 10.48 3.00
C TYR A 65 9.23 10.26 2.79
#